data_b84c38944385f5728554af029ebc39cd
#
_entry.id   b84c38944385f5728554af029ebc39cd
#
_cell.length_a   1.000
_cell.length_b   1.000
_cell.length_c   1.000
_cell.angle_alpha   90.00
_cell.angle_beta   90.00
_cell.angle_gamma   90.00
#
_symmetry.space_group_name_H-M   'P 1'
#
loop_
_entity.id
_entity.type
_entity.pdbx_description
1 polymer ?
#
loop_
_entity_poly.entity_id
_entity_poly.type
_entity_poly.pdbx_seq_one_letter_code
_entity_poly.pdbx_strand_id
1 'polypeptide(L)'
;MDQIKGKLVVSCQALENEPLHSSFIMGRMAVAAMQGGAAGIRANSVADIKEIKSQVDLPVIGIIKRRYEEADAFITSTMTEVDELMEAQPEIIAVDATFSKRVGGETLDEFYNKIREKYPNQLLMADCSTVEEMVYADKLGFDYVAPTLVGYTKQSKGLKIEDDDFAIIRETLAQITHPMIAEGNIDTPEKARRVIELGVHSVVVGSIITRPQLITKKFVDTIQNGGKHNE
;
A
#
# COMPACT_ATOMS: atom_id res chain seq x y z
N MET A 1 15.09 -4.19 -4.15
CA MET A 1 14.43 -4.87 -5.28
C MET A 1 14.44 -3.97 -6.52
N ASP A 2 15.33 -4.24 -7.45
CA ASP A 2 15.48 -3.38 -8.65
C ASP A 2 14.39 -3.58 -9.70
N GLN A 3 13.67 -4.70 -9.64
CA GLN A 3 12.62 -5.02 -10.61
C GLN A 3 11.48 -3.98 -10.66
N ILE A 4 11.10 -3.39 -9.50
CA ILE A 4 10.01 -2.40 -9.41
C ILE A 4 10.52 -0.96 -9.50
N LYS A 5 11.82 -0.72 -9.50
CA LYS A 5 12.39 0.63 -9.50
C LYS A 5 11.97 1.43 -10.75
N GLY A 6 11.39 2.63 -10.50
CA GLY A 6 10.88 3.51 -11.55
C GLY A 6 9.61 2.98 -12.24
N LYS A 7 8.94 1.95 -11.69
CA LYS A 7 7.83 1.26 -12.34
C LYS A 7 6.58 1.19 -11.47
N LEU A 8 5.50 0.74 -12.10
CA LEU A 8 4.18 0.57 -11.49
C LEU A 8 4.06 -0.77 -10.78
N VAL A 9 3.58 -0.73 -9.55
CA VAL A 9 3.02 -1.86 -8.80
C VAL A 9 1.51 -1.72 -8.78
N VAL A 10 0.77 -2.77 -9.09
CA VAL A 10 -0.70 -2.74 -9.05
C VAL A 10 -1.21 -3.41 -7.78
N SER A 11 -2.05 -2.69 -7.04
CA SER A 11 -2.69 -3.23 -5.84
C SER A 11 -3.94 -4.04 -6.21
N CYS A 12 -3.83 -5.37 -6.18
CA CYS A 12 -4.90 -6.32 -6.43
C CYS A 12 -5.50 -6.78 -5.09
N GLN A 13 -6.53 -6.07 -4.62
CA GLN A 13 -7.17 -6.32 -3.34
C GLN A 13 -8.69 -6.13 -3.46
N ALA A 14 -9.44 -7.05 -2.86
CA ALA A 14 -10.87 -6.91 -2.64
C ALA A 14 -11.21 -7.39 -1.22
N LEU A 15 -11.94 -6.59 -0.46
CA LEU A 15 -12.40 -6.94 0.88
C LEU A 15 -13.62 -7.87 0.79
N GLU A 16 -13.96 -8.58 1.86
CA GLU A 16 -15.06 -9.55 1.91
C GLU A 16 -16.41 -8.99 1.44
N ASN A 17 -16.66 -7.70 1.67
CA ASN A 17 -17.89 -7.02 1.24
C ASN A 17 -17.80 -6.42 -0.17
N GLU A 18 -16.70 -6.59 -0.90
CA GLU A 18 -16.54 -6.06 -2.26
C GLU A 18 -16.93 -7.11 -3.32
N PRO A 19 -17.51 -6.68 -4.47
CA PRO A 19 -18.06 -7.61 -5.46
C PRO A 19 -17.04 -8.54 -6.13
N LEU A 20 -15.75 -8.18 -6.12
CA LEU A 20 -14.69 -8.97 -6.71
C LEU A 20 -13.89 -9.77 -5.66
N HIS A 21 -14.42 -9.94 -4.45
CA HIS A 21 -13.75 -10.72 -3.40
C HIS A 21 -13.64 -12.20 -3.79
N SER A 22 -12.48 -12.58 -4.27
CA SER A 22 -12.12 -13.94 -4.65
C SER A 22 -10.64 -14.01 -5.01
N SER A 23 -9.91 -14.98 -4.47
CA SER A 23 -8.48 -15.15 -4.78
C SER A 23 -8.27 -15.44 -6.28
N PHE A 24 -9.16 -16.24 -6.89
CA PHE A 24 -9.15 -16.47 -8.34
C PHE A 24 -9.27 -15.16 -9.14
N ILE A 25 -10.18 -14.26 -8.72
CA ILE A 25 -10.35 -12.96 -9.38
C ILE A 25 -9.09 -12.09 -9.18
N MET A 26 -8.51 -12.07 -7.98
CA MET A 26 -7.27 -11.34 -7.74
C MET A 26 -6.10 -11.88 -8.55
N GLY A 27 -6.00 -13.19 -8.73
CA GLY A 27 -5.04 -13.81 -9.65
C GLY A 27 -5.24 -13.33 -11.10
N ARG A 28 -6.47 -13.29 -11.60
CA ARG A 28 -6.79 -12.78 -12.95
C ARG A 28 -6.52 -11.30 -13.12
N MET A 29 -6.76 -10.49 -12.08
CA MET A 29 -6.39 -9.07 -12.04
C MET A 29 -4.87 -8.88 -12.11
N ALA A 30 -4.09 -9.72 -11.41
CA ALA A 30 -2.63 -9.69 -11.48
C ALA A 30 -2.11 -10.03 -12.89
N VAL A 31 -2.72 -11.01 -13.57
CA VAL A 31 -2.40 -11.33 -14.98
C VAL A 31 -2.69 -10.12 -15.89
N ALA A 32 -3.85 -9.48 -15.73
CA ALA A 32 -4.20 -8.30 -16.52
C ALA A 32 -3.23 -7.12 -16.24
N ALA A 33 -2.86 -6.91 -14.97
CA ALA A 33 -1.88 -5.90 -14.59
C ALA A 33 -0.51 -6.17 -15.22
N MET A 34 -0.03 -7.42 -15.18
CA MET A 34 1.22 -7.83 -15.83
C MET A 34 1.19 -7.60 -17.32
N GLN A 35 0.11 -7.96 -18.00
CA GLN A 35 -0.09 -7.70 -19.44
C GLN A 35 -0.09 -6.20 -19.76
N GLY A 36 -0.58 -5.37 -18.84
CA GLY A 36 -0.53 -3.92 -18.92
C GLY A 36 0.84 -3.30 -18.60
N GLY A 37 1.82 -4.12 -18.22
CA GLY A 37 3.19 -3.66 -17.93
C GLY A 37 3.49 -3.37 -16.47
N ALA A 38 2.65 -3.80 -15.53
CA ALA A 38 2.97 -3.74 -14.10
C ALA A 38 4.23 -4.56 -13.79
N ALA A 39 5.08 -4.05 -12.92
CA ALA A 39 6.34 -4.67 -12.53
C ALA A 39 6.30 -5.35 -11.15
N GLY A 40 5.17 -5.24 -10.45
CA GLY A 40 4.92 -5.88 -9.17
C GLY A 40 3.43 -5.81 -8.81
N ILE A 41 3.06 -6.59 -7.81
CA ILE A 41 1.69 -6.66 -7.29
C ILE A 41 1.71 -6.39 -5.79
N ARG A 42 0.73 -5.64 -5.29
CA ARG A 42 0.44 -5.57 -3.85
C ARG A 42 -0.85 -6.34 -3.59
N ALA A 43 -0.84 -7.26 -2.63
CA ALA A 43 -1.95 -8.17 -2.38
C ALA A 43 -2.25 -8.33 -0.89
N ASN A 44 -3.53 -8.58 -0.58
CA ASN A 44 -4.01 -8.83 0.78
C ASN A 44 -4.40 -10.29 0.94
N SER A 45 -4.01 -10.90 2.04
CA SER A 45 -4.23 -12.29 2.43
C SER A 45 -3.28 -13.34 1.83
N VAL A 46 -3.06 -14.39 2.60
CA VAL A 46 -2.24 -15.55 2.19
C VAL A 46 -2.81 -16.22 0.94
N ALA A 47 -4.14 -16.36 0.89
CA ALA A 47 -4.82 -17.03 -0.22
C ALA A 47 -4.66 -16.25 -1.53
N ASP A 48 -4.86 -14.93 -1.51
CA ASP A 48 -4.70 -14.08 -2.70
C ASP A 48 -3.24 -14.06 -3.17
N ILE A 49 -2.27 -13.96 -2.23
CA ILE A 49 -0.85 -13.96 -2.58
C ILE A 49 -0.44 -15.28 -3.23
N LYS A 50 -0.84 -16.43 -2.67
CA LYS A 50 -0.56 -17.74 -3.26
C LYS A 50 -1.17 -17.90 -4.65
N GLU A 51 -2.42 -17.47 -4.83
CA GLU A 51 -3.08 -17.51 -6.16
C GLU A 51 -2.37 -16.59 -7.15
N ILE A 52 -2.06 -15.35 -6.78
CA ILE A 52 -1.33 -14.39 -7.64
C ILE A 52 0.02 -14.98 -8.05
N LYS A 53 0.82 -15.48 -7.10
CA LYS A 53 2.14 -16.09 -7.39
C LYS A 53 2.05 -17.35 -8.27
N SER A 54 0.90 -18.04 -8.29
CA SER A 54 0.66 -19.16 -9.22
C SER A 54 0.40 -18.70 -10.66
N GLN A 55 -0.02 -17.45 -10.86
CA GLN A 55 -0.45 -16.90 -12.15
C GLN A 55 0.60 -16.00 -12.81
N VAL A 56 1.43 -15.29 -12.01
CA VAL A 56 2.40 -14.31 -12.51
C VAL A 56 3.74 -14.45 -11.80
N ASP A 57 4.84 -14.21 -12.53
CA ASP A 57 6.20 -14.15 -11.99
C ASP A 57 6.58 -12.67 -11.74
N LEU A 58 5.85 -12.02 -10.83
CA LEU A 58 6.10 -10.65 -10.40
C LEU A 58 6.31 -10.61 -8.88
N PRO A 59 7.18 -9.73 -8.38
CA PRO A 59 7.35 -9.55 -6.96
C PRO A 59 6.05 -9.06 -6.31
N VAL A 60 5.77 -9.58 -5.11
CA VAL A 60 4.56 -9.28 -4.35
C VAL A 60 4.89 -8.51 -3.07
N ILE A 61 4.19 -7.39 -2.86
CA ILE A 61 4.09 -6.72 -1.56
C ILE A 61 2.88 -7.32 -0.86
N GLY A 62 3.12 -8.12 0.17
CA GLY A 62 2.06 -8.81 0.92
C GLY A 62 1.62 -8.04 2.14
N ILE A 63 0.31 -8.05 2.39
CA ILE A 63 -0.31 -7.53 3.61
C ILE A 63 -1.41 -8.47 4.09
N ILE A 64 -1.78 -8.32 5.36
CA ILE A 64 -3.06 -8.81 5.90
C ILE A 64 -3.74 -7.66 6.60
N LYS A 65 -4.94 -7.30 6.14
CA LYS A 65 -5.81 -6.33 6.82
C LYS A 65 -6.65 -7.06 7.86
N ARG A 66 -6.36 -6.81 9.12
CA ARG A 66 -7.12 -7.35 10.25
C ARG A 66 -7.39 -6.25 11.27
N ARG A 67 -8.64 -6.14 11.70
CA ARG A 67 -9.03 -5.15 12.72
C ARG A 67 -9.18 -5.83 14.07
N TYR A 68 -8.67 -5.15 15.09
CA TYR A 68 -8.78 -5.53 16.49
C TYR A 68 -9.54 -4.43 17.22
N GLU A 69 -10.45 -4.80 18.12
CA GLU A 69 -11.30 -3.83 18.83
C GLU A 69 -10.49 -2.82 19.66
N GLU A 70 -9.37 -3.27 20.22
CA GLU A 70 -8.51 -2.47 21.09
C GLU A 70 -7.42 -1.68 20.35
N ALA A 71 -7.33 -1.78 19.01
CA ALA A 71 -6.25 -1.18 18.22
C ALA A 71 -6.78 -0.33 17.05
N ASP A 72 -6.03 0.70 16.69
CA ASP A 72 -6.28 1.51 15.49
C ASP A 72 -5.44 1.01 14.29
N ALA A 73 -4.24 0.46 14.53
CA ALA A 73 -3.41 -0.16 13.50
C ALA A 73 -4.07 -1.43 12.95
N PHE A 74 -4.06 -1.62 11.61
CA PHE A 74 -4.83 -2.69 10.98
C PHE A 74 -4.17 -3.37 9.77
N ILE A 75 -3.03 -2.89 9.28
CA ILE A 75 -2.30 -3.50 8.17
C ILE A 75 -1.14 -4.31 8.75
N THR A 76 -1.23 -5.64 8.73
CA THR A 76 -0.17 -6.53 9.23
C THR A 76 0.35 -6.02 10.58
N SER A 77 -0.56 -5.86 11.54
CA SER A 77 -0.30 -5.08 12.75
C SER A 77 0.23 -5.89 13.92
N THR A 78 0.28 -7.24 13.80
CA THR A 78 0.83 -8.15 14.81
C THR A 78 1.73 -9.22 14.19
N MET A 79 2.48 -9.94 15.03
CA MET A 79 3.30 -11.07 14.58
C MET A 79 2.46 -12.20 13.97
N THR A 80 1.17 -12.32 14.34
CA THR A 80 0.27 -13.31 13.74
C THR A 80 0.14 -13.11 12.23
N GLU A 81 -0.12 -11.87 11.77
CA GLU A 81 -0.22 -11.57 10.33
C GLU A 81 1.12 -11.73 9.62
N VAL A 82 2.23 -11.39 10.30
CA VAL A 82 3.58 -11.59 9.74
C VAL A 82 3.85 -13.08 9.53
N ASP A 83 3.57 -13.92 10.51
CA ASP A 83 3.76 -15.36 10.44
C ASP A 83 2.90 -16.00 9.34
N GLU A 84 1.64 -15.60 9.25
CA GLU A 84 0.73 -16.04 8.17
C GLU A 84 1.28 -15.64 6.78
N LEU A 85 1.76 -14.39 6.61
CA LEU A 85 2.33 -13.93 5.33
C LEU A 85 3.56 -14.72 4.93
N MET A 86 4.38 -15.13 5.89
CA MET A 86 5.58 -15.94 5.60
C MET A 86 5.23 -17.31 5.00
N GLU A 87 4.00 -17.83 5.18
CA GLU A 87 3.53 -19.03 4.47
C GLU A 87 3.36 -18.83 2.95
N ALA A 88 3.09 -17.60 2.53
CA ALA A 88 2.96 -17.22 1.12
C ALA A 88 4.27 -16.66 0.53
N GLN A 89 5.25 -16.36 1.38
CA GLN A 89 6.58 -15.86 1.00
C GLN A 89 6.51 -14.66 0.03
N PRO A 90 5.84 -13.55 0.38
CA PRO A 90 5.91 -12.35 -0.44
C PRO A 90 7.34 -11.78 -0.40
N GLU A 91 7.75 -11.10 -1.45
CA GLU A 91 9.08 -10.49 -1.53
C GLU A 91 9.23 -9.32 -0.54
N ILE A 92 8.13 -8.58 -0.27
CA ILE A 92 8.08 -7.52 0.72
C ILE A 92 6.84 -7.76 1.60
N ILE A 93 6.99 -7.58 2.91
CA ILE A 93 5.85 -7.47 3.84
C ILE A 93 5.67 -6.00 4.19
N ALA A 94 4.47 -5.45 3.93
CA ALA A 94 4.13 -4.12 4.40
C ALA A 94 3.36 -4.19 5.71
N VAL A 95 3.72 -3.31 6.65
CA VAL A 95 3.13 -3.24 7.99
C VAL A 95 2.68 -1.82 8.30
N ASP A 96 1.62 -1.70 9.08
CA ASP A 96 1.21 -0.42 9.67
C ASP A 96 2.33 0.10 10.57
N ALA A 97 2.99 1.15 10.14
CA ALA A 97 4.10 1.79 10.85
C ALA A 97 3.70 3.18 11.37
N THR A 98 2.42 3.41 11.55
CA THR A 98 1.89 4.65 12.14
C THR A 98 2.08 4.66 13.66
N PHE A 99 1.94 5.85 14.25
CA PHE A 99 1.87 6.02 15.71
C PHE A 99 0.49 5.67 16.28
N SER A 100 -0.33 4.97 15.50
CA SER A 100 -1.64 4.47 15.94
C SER A 100 -1.48 3.39 17.00
N LYS A 101 -2.48 3.30 17.88
CA LYS A 101 -2.51 2.28 18.94
C LYS A 101 -2.48 0.87 18.34
N ARG A 102 -1.55 0.05 18.81
CA ARG A 102 -1.38 -1.37 18.45
C ARG A 102 -1.98 -2.28 19.51
N VAL A 103 -2.20 -3.53 19.14
CA VAL A 103 -2.69 -4.59 20.07
C VAL A 103 -1.75 -4.70 21.26
N GLY A 104 -2.33 -4.85 22.45
CA GLY A 104 -1.57 -5.00 23.70
C GLY A 104 -0.72 -3.80 24.10
N GLY A 105 -0.83 -2.65 23.39
CA GLY A 105 -0.01 -1.48 23.66
C GLY A 105 1.44 -1.60 23.17
N GLU A 106 1.72 -2.57 22.31
CA GLU A 106 3.04 -2.79 21.70
C GLU A 106 3.49 -1.56 20.93
N THR A 107 4.75 -1.17 21.06
CA THR A 107 5.34 -0.08 20.27
C THR A 107 5.77 -0.57 18.89
N LEU A 108 5.98 0.37 17.94
CA LEU A 108 6.49 0.02 16.62
C LEU A 108 7.90 -0.59 16.70
N ASP A 109 8.74 -0.11 17.61
CA ASP A 109 10.09 -0.65 17.84
C ASP A 109 10.07 -2.10 18.31
N GLU A 110 9.24 -2.41 19.30
CA GLU A 110 9.10 -3.78 19.81
C GLU A 110 8.60 -4.72 18.71
N PHE A 111 7.62 -4.29 17.93
CA PHE A 111 7.08 -5.06 16.81
C PHE A 111 8.13 -5.26 15.71
N TYR A 112 8.81 -4.20 15.27
CA TYR A 112 9.87 -4.26 14.28
C TYR A 112 11.00 -5.20 14.72
N ASN A 113 11.46 -5.08 15.97
CA ASN A 113 12.52 -5.92 16.49
C ASN A 113 12.13 -7.42 16.54
N LYS A 114 10.89 -7.75 16.90
CA LYS A 114 10.36 -9.12 16.84
C LYS A 114 10.37 -9.66 15.41
N ILE A 115 9.97 -8.86 14.42
CA ILE A 115 10.02 -9.28 13.02
C ILE A 115 11.48 -9.55 12.61
N ARG A 116 12.40 -8.63 12.90
CA ARG A 116 13.80 -8.77 12.53
C ARG A 116 14.51 -9.93 13.23
N GLU A 117 14.16 -10.19 14.48
CA GLU A 117 14.69 -11.36 15.22
C GLU A 117 14.24 -12.67 14.55
N LYS A 118 12.97 -12.79 14.19
CA LYS A 118 12.41 -14.01 13.61
C LYS A 118 12.69 -14.16 12.12
N TYR A 119 12.67 -13.05 11.37
CA TYR A 119 12.79 -13.01 9.91
C TYR A 119 13.81 -11.95 9.46
N PRO A 120 15.10 -12.12 9.74
CA PRO A 120 16.13 -11.08 9.58
C PRO A 120 16.31 -10.62 8.12
N ASN A 121 15.99 -11.47 7.15
CA ASN A 121 16.21 -11.18 5.72
C ASN A 121 14.92 -10.77 4.98
N GLN A 122 13.74 -10.74 5.66
CA GLN A 122 12.50 -10.34 5.03
C GLN A 122 12.51 -8.84 4.77
N LEU A 123 12.25 -8.41 3.52
CA LEU A 123 12.10 -7.00 3.21
C LEU A 123 10.81 -6.46 3.82
N LEU A 124 10.93 -5.32 4.51
CA LEU A 124 9.83 -4.66 5.20
C LEU A 124 9.55 -3.28 4.60
N MET A 125 8.27 -3.00 4.39
CA MET A 125 7.75 -1.70 3.98
C MET A 125 6.92 -1.10 5.11
N ALA A 126 7.20 0.14 5.46
CA ALA A 126 6.47 0.88 6.47
C ALA A 126 5.31 1.66 5.84
N ASP A 127 4.07 1.26 6.11
CA ASP A 127 2.88 2.03 5.73
C ASP A 127 2.63 3.12 6.78
N CYS A 128 2.87 4.38 6.40
CA CYS A 128 2.83 5.55 7.26
C CYS A 128 1.76 6.55 6.81
N SER A 129 1.45 7.52 7.67
CA SER A 129 0.46 8.56 7.43
C SER A 129 0.99 9.99 7.55
N THR A 130 2.20 10.18 8.09
CA THR A 130 2.81 11.49 8.27
C THR A 130 4.30 11.46 7.91
N VAL A 131 4.90 12.63 7.66
CA VAL A 131 6.35 12.77 7.45
C VAL A 131 7.13 12.23 8.65
N GLU A 132 6.68 12.56 9.86
CA GLU A 132 7.32 12.13 11.10
C GLU A 132 7.38 10.60 11.23
N GLU A 133 6.27 9.92 10.93
CA GLU A 133 6.21 8.45 10.95
C GLU A 133 7.14 7.83 9.92
N MET A 134 7.21 8.38 8.69
CA MET A 134 8.11 7.89 7.64
C MET A 134 9.58 8.07 8.00
N VAL A 135 9.95 9.23 8.55
CA VAL A 135 11.31 9.50 9.03
C VAL A 135 11.67 8.60 10.22
N TYR A 136 10.71 8.33 11.08
CA TYR A 136 10.90 7.41 12.21
C TYR A 136 11.14 5.96 11.74
N ALA A 137 10.30 5.48 10.80
CA ALA A 137 10.45 4.16 10.21
C ALA A 137 11.79 4.00 9.44
N ASP A 138 12.24 5.04 8.72
CA ASP A 138 13.55 5.08 8.06
C ASP A 138 14.69 4.88 9.08
N LYS A 139 14.65 5.62 10.20
CA LYS A 139 15.65 5.51 11.28
C LYS A 139 15.63 4.16 11.98
N LEU A 140 14.46 3.52 12.07
CA LEU A 140 14.30 2.19 12.66
C LEU A 140 14.89 1.10 11.77
N GLY A 141 15.01 1.35 10.45
CA GLY A 141 15.67 0.46 9.49
C GLY A 141 14.72 -0.34 8.61
N PHE A 142 13.51 0.18 8.34
CA PHE A 142 12.65 -0.38 7.31
C PHE A 142 13.31 -0.26 5.94
N ASP A 143 13.17 -1.30 5.10
CA ASP A 143 13.76 -1.33 3.75
C ASP A 143 13.08 -0.36 2.79
N TYR A 144 11.80 -0.08 3.03
CA TYR A 144 10.97 0.87 2.29
C TYR A 144 10.06 1.65 3.23
N VAL A 145 9.79 2.91 2.88
CA VAL A 145 8.76 3.73 3.54
C VAL A 145 7.69 4.14 2.54
N ALA A 146 6.45 4.34 2.99
CA ALA A 146 5.34 4.67 2.10
C ALA A 146 4.29 5.55 2.79
N PRO A 147 3.73 6.55 2.09
CA PRO A 147 2.65 7.42 2.58
C PRO A 147 1.26 6.77 2.42
N THR A 148 1.16 5.45 2.49
CA THR A 148 -0.03 4.64 2.21
C THR A 148 -1.26 5.08 3.01
N LEU A 149 -1.06 5.50 4.25
CA LEU A 149 -2.12 5.80 5.21
C LEU A 149 -2.40 7.31 5.37
N VAL A 150 -1.87 8.16 4.50
CA VAL A 150 -2.20 9.60 4.48
C VAL A 150 -3.70 9.79 4.27
N GLY A 151 -4.34 10.52 5.18
CA GLY A 151 -5.78 10.76 5.21
C GLY A 151 -6.60 9.66 5.90
N TYR A 152 -6.02 8.51 6.23
CA TYR A 152 -6.72 7.36 6.83
C TYR A 152 -6.56 7.24 8.34
N THR A 153 -5.64 7.98 8.94
CA THR A 153 -5.40 7.97 10.39
C THR A 153 -5.95 9.23 11.06
N LYS A 154 -6.03 9.19 12.40
CA LYS A 154 -6.43 10.39 13.18
C LYS A 154 -5.45 11.54 12.97
N GLN A 155 -4.14 11.23 12.87
CA GLN A 155 -3.04 12.19 12.72
C GLN A 155 -3.07 12.88 11.36
N SER A 156 -3.49 12.18 10.31
CA SER A 156 -3.48 12.66 8.92
C SER A 156 -4.87 12.99 8.37
N LYS A 157 -5.89 13.03 9.25
CA LYS A 157 -7.27 13.28 8.83
C LYS A 157 -7.41 14.57 8.03
N GLY A 158 -7.95 14.44 6.81
CA GLY A 158 -8.19 15.56 5.91
C GLY A 158 -7.01 15.90 4.99
N LEU A 159 -5.84 15.33 5.21
CA LEU A 159 -4.71 15.44 4.29
C LEU A 159 -4.92 14.56 3.05
N LYS A 160 -4.41 15.02 1.93
CA LYS A 160 -4.32 14.25 0.70
C LYS A 160 -2.86 14.17 0.25
N ILE A 161 -2.49 13.05 -0.32
CA ILE A 161 -1.11 12.84 -0.75
C ILE A 161 -0.67 13.85 -1.83
N GLU A 162 -1.60 14.31 -2.67
CA GLU A 162 -1.36 15.26 -3.76
C GLU A 162 -1.32 16.73 -3.34
N ASP A 163 -1.67 17.06 -2.09
CA ASP A 163 -1.69 18.44 -1.63
C ASP A 163 -0.32 19.11 -1.84
N ASP A 164 -0.33 20.38 -2.28
CA ASP A 164 0.86 21.19 -2.54
C ASP A 164 1.92 20.48 -3.40
N ASP A 165 1.49 19.87 -4.51
CA ASP A 165 2.37 19.11 -5.41
C ASP A 165 3.13 18.00 -4.67
N PHE A 166 2.41 17.17 -3.94
CA PHE A 166 2.96 16.06 -3.16
C PHE A 166 3.97 16.51 -2.09
N ALA A 167 3.70 17.60 -1.38
CA ALA A 167 4.59 18.16 -0.37
C ALA A 167 5.06 17.09 0.62
N ILE A 168 4.16 16.23 1.12
CA ILE A 168 4.50 15.15 2.05
C ILE A 168 5.58 14.19 1.49
N ILE A 169 5.55 13.89 0.19
CA ILE A 169 6.56 13.04 -0.47
C ILE A 169 7.88 13.81 -0.54
N ARG A 170 7.86 15.07 -1.01
CA ARG A 170 9.08 15.89 -1.15
C ARG A 170 9.77 16.14 0.19
N GLU A 171 9.00 16.46 1.22
CA GLU A 171 9.51 16.69 2.57
C GLU A 171 10.12 15.42 3.17
N THR A 172 9.49 14.26 2.94
CA THR A 172 10.02 12.99 3.42
C THR A 172 11.29 12.61 2.69
N LEU A 173 11.31 12.66 1.34
CA LEU A 173 12.49 12.31 0.53
C LEU A 173 13.72 13.15 0.88
N ALA A 174 13.55 14.37 1.38
CA ALA A 174 14.65 15.22 1.84
C ALA A 174 15.26 14.76 3.18
N GLN A 175 14.62 13.83 3.92
CA GLN A 175 14.98 13.47 5.29
C GLN A 175 15.32 11.97 5.47
N ILE A 176 14.91 11.11 4.52
CA ILE A 176 15.10 9.66 4.60
C ILE A 176 16.29 9.19 3.75
N THR A 177 16.80 8.01 4.08
CA THR A 177 17.88 7.34 3.36
C THR A 177 17.42 6.09 2.63
N HIS A 178 16.39 5.41 3.14
CA HIS A 178 15.80 4.26 2.48
C HIS A 178 14.83 4.68 1.36
N PRO A 179 14.63 3.84 0.35
CA PRO A 179 13.76 4.16 -0.77
C PRO A 179 12.29 4.29 -0.35
N MET A 180 11.57 5.25 -0.97
CA MET A 180 10.13 5.43 -0.80
C MET A 180 9.37 4.72 -1.91
N ILE A 181 8.29 4.02 -1.56
CA ILE A 181 7.27 3.54 -2.48
C ILE A 181 6.04 4.44 -2.32
N ALA A 182 5.70 5.21 -3.35
CA ALA A 182 4.53 6.09 -3.28
C ALA A 182 3.24 5.29 -3.38
N GLU A 183 2.39 5.37 -2.37
CA GLU A 183 1.07 4.77 -2.33
C GLU A 183 0.09 5.69 -1.59
N GLY A 184 -1.17 5.69 -1.99
CA GLY A 184 -2.25 6.44 -1.37
C GLY A 184 -2.99 7.35 -2.37
N ASN A 185 -4.19 6.94 -2.80
CA ASN A 185 -5.07 7.71 -3.69
C ASN A 185 -4.42 8.28 -4.97
N ILE A 186 -3.40 7.61 -5.50
CA ILE A 186 -2.83 7.92 -6.81
C ILE A 186 -3.79 7.34 -7.85
N ASP A 187 -4.65 8.19 -8.41
CA ASP A 187 -5.81 7.79 -9.20
C ASP A 187 -5.79 8.30 -10.66
N THR A 188 -4.69 8.92 -11.08
CA THR A 188 -4.45 9.27 -12.48
C THR A 188 -3.03 8.92 -12.92
N PRO A 189 -2.81 8.68 -14.23
CA PRO A 189 -1.47 8.45 -14.78
C PRO A 189 -0.51 9.62 -14.55
N GLU A 190 -1.02 10.85 -14.56
CA GLU A 190 -0.23 12.06 -14.34
C GLU A 190 0.30 12.13 -12.90
N LYS A 191 -0.53 11.80 -11.90
CA LYS A 191 -0.10 11.68 -10.51
C LYS A 191 0.98 10.61 -10.35
N ALA A 192 0.79 9.43 -10.97
CA ALA A 192 1.76 8.35 -10.92
C ALA A 192 3.09 8.76 -11.55
N ARG A 193 3.06 9.44 -12.71
CA ARG A 193 4.24 10.00 -13.35
C ARG A 193 4.92 11.04 -12.44
N ARG A 194 4.13 11.95 -11.87
CA ARG A 194 4.66 13.03 -11.03
C ARG A 194 5.43 12.50 -9.83
N VAL A 195 4.93 11.51 -9.11
CA VAL A 195 5.65 10.95 -7.96
C VAL A 195 6.96 10.26 -8.36
N ILE A 196 6.99 9.59 -9.52
CA ILE A 196 8.24 9.03 -10.06
C ILE A 196 9.25 10.15 -10.39
N GLU A 197 8.81 11.27 -10.98
CA GLU A 197 9.66 12.44 -11.26
C GLU A 197 10.21 13.08 -9.97
N LEU A 198 9.51 12.97 -8.84
CA LEU A 198 9.99 13.42 -7.52
C LEU A 198 11.10 12.52 -6.95
N GLY A 199 11.32 11.33 -7.52
CA GLY A 199 12.42 10.45 -7.14
C GLY A 199 12.03 9.29 -6.23
N VAL A 200 10.74 8.95 -6.11
CA VAL A 200 10.34 7.73 -5.40
C VAL A 200 10.83 6.48 -6.11
N HIS A 201 11.03 5.41 -5.35
CA HIS A 201 11.53 4.14 -5.89
C HIS A 201 10.53 3.47 -6.85
N SER A 202 9.25 3.45 -6.48
CA SER A 202 8.17 2.93 -7.32
C SER A 202 6.84 3.54 -6.90
N VAL A 203 5.78 3.27 -7.65
CA VAL A 203 4.43 3.75 -7.35
C VAL A 203 3.44 2.60 -7.30
N VAL A 204 2.57 2.59 -6.29
CA VAL A 204 1.46 1.63 -6.15
C VAL A 204 0.16 2.31 -6.53
N VAL A 205 -0.57 1.71 -7.46
CA VAL A 205 -1.91 2.16 -7.86
C VAL A 205 -2.92 1.03 -7.64
N GLY A 206 -4.02 1.33 -6.95
CA GLY A 206 -5.02 0.35 -6.58
C GLY A 206 -6.38 0.60 -7.19
N SER A 207 -7.27 1.25 -6.46
CA SER A 207 -8.71 1.32 -6.71
C SER A 207 -9.13 1.75 -8.11
N ILE A 208 -8.38 2.64 -8.75
CA ILE A 208 -8.68 3.10 -10.12
C ILE A 208 -8.39 2.03 -11.19
N ILE A 209 -7.63 0.99 -10.85
CA ILE A 209 -7.32 -0.13 -11.76
C ILE A 209 -8.17 -1.35 -11.41
N THR A 210 -8.29 -1.68 -10.12
CA THR A 210 -8.78 -2.99 -9.66
C THR A 210 -10.17 -2.96 -9.02
N ARG A 211 -10.83 -1.78 -8.95
CA ARG A 211 -12.18 -1.62 -8.41
C ARG A 211 -13.14 -1.03 -9.44
N PRO A 212 -13.66 -1.83 -10.40
CA PRO A 212 -14.56 -1.35 -11.44
C PRO A 212 -15.80 -0.61 -10.90
N GLN A 213 -16.30 -1.01 -9.73
CA GLN A 213 -17.44 -0.35 -9.06
C GLN A 213 -17.15 1.12 -8.74
N LEU A 214 -15.93 1.46 -8.33
CA LEU A 214 -15.53 2.84 -8.03
C LEU A 214 -15.30 3.64 -9.32
N ILE A 215 -14.75 3.00 -10.35
CA ILE A 215 -14.56 3.61 -11.67
C ILE A 215 -15.92 3.92 -12.29
N THR A 216 -16.82 2.93 -12.32
CA THR A 216 -18.19 3.09 -12.82
C THR A 216 -18.90 4.22 -12.09
N LYS A 217 -18.78 4.30 -10.76
CA LYS A 217 -19.37 5.37 -9.98
C LYS A 217 -18.88 6.76 -10.41
N LYS A 218 -17.58 6.94 -10.67
CA LYS A 218 -17.06 8.23 -11.18
C LYS A 218 -17.75 8.66 -12.47
N PHE A 219 -17.97 7.74 -13.43
CA PHE A 219 -18.69 8.05 -14.67
C PHE A 219 -20.15 8.42 -14.40
N VAL A 220 -20.86 7.64 -13.59
CA VAL A 220 -22.27 7.89 -13.25
C VAL A 220 -22.44 9.26 -12.57
N ASP A 221 -21.61 9.54 -11.55
CA ASP A 221 -21.66 10.80 -10.82
C ASP A 221 -21.43 12.01 -11.75
N THR A 222 -20.49 11.90 -12.69
CA THR A 222 -20.19 12.96 -13.66
C THR A 222 -21.35 13.19 -14.62
N ILE A 223 -21.96 12.14 -15.14
CA ILE A 223 -23.12 12.21 -16.03
C ILE A 223 -24.31 12.88 -15.31
N GLN A 224 -24.58 12.46 -14.08
CA GLN A 224 -25.72 12.97 -13.31
C GLN A 224 -25.54 14.42 -12.84
N ASN A 225 -24.31 14.82 -12.51
CA ASN A 225 -24.01 16.18 -12.03
C ASN A 225 -23.74 17.16 -13.18
N GLY A 226 -23.33 16.69 -14.36
CA GLY A 226 -23.10 17.53 -15.54
C GLY A 226 -24.38 18.16 -16.15
N GLY A 227 -25.57 17.69 -15.73
CA GLY A 227 -26.86 18.27 -16.15
C GLY A 227 -27.28 19.50 -15.33
N LYS A 228 -26.57 19.92 -14.31
CA LYS A 228 -26.96 21.05 -13.41
C LYS A 228 -26.29 22.40 -13.73
N HIS A 229 -25.54 22.50 -14.82
CA HIS A 229 -24.84 23.74 -15.20
C HIS A 229 -25.44 24.47 -16.42
N ASN A 230 -26.66 24.12 -16.85
CA ASN A 230 -27.38 24.83 -17.96
C ASN A 230 -28.81 25.21 -17.56
N GLU A 231 -29.00 25.91 -16.43
CA GLU A 231 -30.20 26.72 -16.18
C GLU A 231 -29.79 28.07 -15.60
#